data_441eec9ccfb4fa1b54e1f147df0d14d9
#
_entry.id   441eec9ccfb4fa1b54e1f147df0d14d9
#
_cell.length_a   1.000
_cell.length_b   1.000
_cell.length_c   1.000
_cell.angle_alpha   90.00
_cell.angle_beta   90.00
_cell.angle_gamma   90.00
#
_symmetry.space_group_name_H-M   'P 1'
#
loop_
_entity.id
_entity.type
_entity.pdbx_description
1 polymer ?
#
loop_
_entity_poly.entity_id
_entity_poly.type
_entity_poly.pdbx_seq_one_letter_code
_entity_poly.pdbx_strand_id
1 'polypeptide(L)' 'MKQATICFITDNRYIVPTTVAITSLVANKNSDSFYTVYVLAKDLTAENKAVLQTFNRPDVQLQVVEARPE' A
#
# COMPACT_ATOMS: atom_id res chain seq x y z
N MET A 1 -7.05 5.19 19.72
CA MET A 1 -6.65 4.47 18.50
C MET A 1 -5.27 4.91 18.08
N LYS A 2 -4.38 3.96 17.90
CA LYS A 2 -3.04 4.26 17.41
C LYS A 2 -3.06 4.42 15.90
N GLN A 3 -2.32 5.39 15.41
CA GLN A 3 -2.21 5.63 13.98
C GLN A 3 -0.77 5.49 13.55
N ALA A 4 -0.58 4.86 12.40
CA ALA A 4 0.73 4.71 11.80
C ALA A 4 0.64 5.06 10.32
N THR A 5 1.67 5.72 9.82
CA THR A 5 1.80 6.05 8.40
C THR A 5 2.99 5.28 7.86
N ILE A 6 2.75 4.50 6.83
CA ILE A 6 3.77 3.66 6.22
C ILE A 6 3.88 4.03 4.74
N CYS A 7 5.09 4.09 4.22
CA CYS A 7 5.33 4.42 2.83
C CYS A 7 6.12 3.31 2.17
N PHE A 8 5.65 2.86 1.01
CA PHE A 8 6.36 1.92 0.14
C PHE A 8 6.70 2.59 -1.17
N ILE A 9 7.79 2.17 -1.78
CA ILE A 9 8.17 2.58 -3.13
C ILE A 9 8.21 1.34 -3.98
N THR A 10 7.48 1.34 -5.09
CA THR A 10 7.38 0.17 -5.95
C THR A 10 7.25 0.55 -7.43
N ASP A 11 7.36 -0.46 -8.29
CA ASP A 11 6.97 -0.40 -9.69
C ASP A 11 6.39 -1.75 -10.10
N ASN A 12 6.07 -1.92 -11.39
CA ASN A 12 5.46 -3.17 -11.84
C ASN A 12 6.35 -4.40 -11.60
N ARG A 13 7.67 -4.24 -11.56
CA ARG A 13 8.60 -5.35 -11.33
C ARG A 13 8.59 -5.83 -9.89
N TYR A 14 8.27 -4.95 -8.97
CA TYR A 14 8.32 -5.23 -7.54
C TYR A 14 6.95 -5.33 -6.90
N ILE A 15 5.89 -5.41 -7.73
CA ILE A 15 4.52 -5.42 -7.19
C ILE A 15 4.27 -6.64 -6.30
N VAL A 16 4.80 -7.80 -6.66
CA VAL A 16 4.59 -9.01 -5.87
C VAL A 16 5.27 -8.90 -4.50
N PRO A 17 6.57 -8.58 -4.40
CA PRO A 17 7.17 -8.37 -3.09
C PRO A 17 6.48 -7.28 -2.28
N THR A 18 6.01 -6.22 -2.93
CA THR A 18 5.30 -5.14 -2.25
C THR A 18 3.98 -5.62 -1.66
N THR A 19 3.20 -6.39 -2.41
CA THR A 19 1.94 -6.92 -1.91
C THR A 19 2.15 -7.91 -0.77
N VAL A 20 3.21 -8.70 -0.82
CA VAL A 20 3.58 -9.61 0.27
C VAL A 20 3.91 -8.82 1.53
N ALA A 21 4.68 -7.74 1.39
CA ALA A 21 5.04 -6.89 2.54
C ALA A 21 3.79 -6.23 3.15
N ILE A 22 2.89 -5.72 2.33
CA ILE A 22 1.65 -5.09 2.81
C ILE A 22 0.76 -6.13 3.49
N THR A 23 0.65 -7.33 2.90
CA THR A 23 -0.13 -8.42 3.49
C THR A 23 0.39 -8.77 4.89
N SER A 24 1.71 -8.88 5.04
CA SER A 24 2.32 -9.16 6.34
C SER A 24 2.05 -8.04 7.34
N LEU A 25 2.16 -6.79 6.89
CA LEU A 25 1.91 -5.62 7.73
C LEU A 25 0.47 -5.63 8.25
N VAL A 26 -0.50 -5.87 7.37
CA VAL A 26 -1.91 -5.88 7.74
C VAL A 26 -2.23 -7.07 8.64
N ALA A 27 -1.65 -8.24 8.35
CA ALA A 27 -1.87 -9.45 9.14
C ALA A 27 -1.38 -9.31 10.59
N ASN A 28 -0.34 -8.49 10.81
CA ASN A 28 0.24 -8.27 12.13
C ASN A 28 -0.29 -7.01 12.82
N LYS A 29 -1.26 -6.35 12.22
CA LYS A 29 -1.81 -5.11 12.76
C LYS A 29 -2.67 -5.40 13.98
N ASN A 30 -2.53 -4.57 15.02
CA ASN A 30 -3.43 -4.59 16.17
C ASN A 30 -4.81 -4.08 15.79
N SER A 31 -5.84 -4.63 16.44
CA SER A 31 -7.23 -4.28 16.13
C SER A 31 -7.58 -2.83 16.48
N ASP A 32 -6.82 -2.20 17.38
CA ASP A 32 -7.04 -0.82 17.80
C ASP A 32 -6.14 0.18 17.05
N SER A 33 -5.47 -0.27 16.01
CA SER A 33 -4.59 0.59 15.21
C SER A 33 -5.22 0.89 13.86
N PHE A 34 -4.96 2.11 13.38
CA PHE A 34 -5.33 2.54 12.03
C PHE A 34 -4.07 2.82 11.23
N TYR A 35 -3.97 2.20 10.07
CA TYR A 35 -2.81 2.37 9.19
C TYR A 35 -3.18 3.19 7.96
N THR A 36 -2.35 4.18 7.66
CA THR A 36 -2.37 4.86 6.38
C THR A 36 -1.13 4.42 5.60
N VAL A 37 -1.34 3.79 4.46
CA VAL A 37 -0.26 3.23 3.64
C VAL A 37 -0.20 4.03 2.34
N TYR A 38 0.94 4.66 2.09
CA TYR A 38 1.21 5.33 0.82
C TYR A 38 2.12 4.46 -0.01
N VAL A 39 1.72 4.20 -1.24
CA VAL A 39 2.53 3.45 -2.19
C VAL A 39 2.96 4.42 -3.29
N LEU A 40 4.21 4.84 -3.24
CA LEU A 40 4.79 5.70 -4.27
C LEU A 40 5.24 4.82 -5.42
N ALA A 41 4.64 5.01 -6.58
CA ALA A 41 4.84 4.11 -7.70
C ALA A 41 4.98 4.89 -9.00
N LYS A 42 5.71 4.31 -9.94
CA LYS A 42 5.90 4.88 -11.27
C LYS A 42 5.29 3.94 -12.30
N ASP A 43 4.40 4.50 -13.12
CA ASP A 43 3.84 3.82 -14.30
C ASP A 43 3.18 2.46 -13.99
N LEU A 44 2.49 2.37 -12.85
CA LEU A 44 1.76 1.15 -12.54
C LEU A 44 0.63 0.91 -13.54
N THR A 45 0.47 -0.36 -13.92
CA THR A 45 -0.68 -0.77 -14.72
C THR A 45 -1.97 -0.62 -13.91
N ALA A 46 -3.10 -0.51 -14.61
CA ALA A 46 -4.40 -0.46 -13.95
C ALA A 46 -4.66 -1.72 -13.11
N GLU A 47 -4.19 -2.88 -13.59
CA GLU A 47 -4.33 -4.14 -12.86
C GLU A 47 -3.57 -4.10 -11.53
N ASN A 48 -2.32 -3.62 -11.55
CA ASN A 48 -1.52 -3.54 -10.33
C ASN A 48 -2.08 -2.50 -9.34
N LYS A 49 -2.59 -1.38 -9.84
CA LYS A 49 -3.29 -0.41 -8.99
C LYS A 49 -4.51 -1.04 -8.33
N ALA A 50 -5.28 -1.82 -9.07
CA ALA A 50 -6.46 -2.48 -8.52
C ALA A 50 -6.08 -3.48 -7.43
N VAL A 51 -5.00 -4.23 -7.63
CA VAL A 51 -4.51 -5.16 -6.61
C VAL A 51 -4.17 -4.42 -5.32
N LEU A 52 -3.48 -3.28 -5.41
CA LEU A 52 -3.14 -2.49 -4.23
C LEU A 52 -4.40 -1.94 -3.54
N GLN A 53 -5.40 -1.54 -4.31
CA GLN A 53 -6.63 -1.00 -3.73
C GLN A 53 -7.43 -2.05 -2.95
N THR A 54 -7.21 -3.34 -3.19
CA THR A 54 -7.88 -4.40 -2.43
C THR A 54 -7.49 -4.41 -0.96
N PHE A 55 -6.39 -3.75 -0.58
CA PHE A 55 -5.98 -3.65 0.82
C PHE A 55 -6.79 -2.62 1.61
N ASN A 56 -7.57 -1.78 0.95
CA ASN A 56 -8.42 -0.81 1.65
C ASN A 56 -9.50 -1.52 2.47
N ARG A 57 -9.60 -1.11 3.74
CA ARG A 57 -10.56 -1.64 4.69
C ARG A 57 -10.79 -0.59 5.77
N PRO A 58 -11.77 -0.75 6.67
CA PRO A 58 -12.09 0.31 7.65
C PRO A 58 -10.92 0.75 8.53
N ASP A 59 -9.93 -0.12 8.76
CA ASP A 59 -8.79 0.20 9.61
C ASP A 59 -7.47 0.34 8.84
N VAL A 60 -7.51 0.26 7.51
CA VAL A 60 -6.32 0.44 6.65
C VAL A 60 -6.71 1.25 5.43
N GLN A 61 -6.12 2.41 5.26
CA GLN A 61 -6.31 3.24 4.07
C GLN A 61 -5.04 3.19 3.24
N LEU A 62 -5.15 2.70 2.01
CA LEU A 62 -4.03 2.64 1.08
C LEU A 62 -4.26 3.64 -0.05
N GLN A 63 -3.26 4.45 -0.31
CA GLN A 63 -3.28 5.38 -1.44
C GLN A 63 -2.07 5.16 -2.32
N VAL A 64 -2.32 5.08 -3.63
CA VAL A 64 -1.26 5.01 -4.62
C VAL A 64 -0.94 6.44 -5.06
N VAL A 65 0.32 6.83 -4.91
CA VAL A 65 0.81 8.14 -5.33
C VAL A 65 1.73 7.92 -6.52
N GLU A 66 1.38 8.50 -7.65
CA GLU A 66 2.22 8.36 -8.83
C GLU A 66 3.42 9.29 -8.74
N ALA A 67 4.62 8.69 -8.88
CA ALA A 67 5.83 9.45 -9.05
C ALA A 67 5.94 9.85 -10.51
N ARG A 68 6.03 11.14 -10.77
CA ARG A 68 6.17 11.64 -12.14
C ARG A 68 7.58 12.15 -12.34
N PRO A 69 8.23 11.74 -13.41
CA PRO A 69 9.49 12.37 -13.79
C PRO A 69 9.23 13.81 -14.19
N GLU A 70 10.06 14.70 -13.74
CA GLU A 70 10.00 16.08 -14.18
C GLU A 70 10.68 16.26 -15.54
#